data_b9be54b4909b163e3b38274dda2673ff
#
_entry.id   b9be54b4909b163e3b38274dda2673ff
#
_cell.length_a   1.000
_cell.length_b   1.000
_cell.length_c   1.000
_cell.angle_alpha   90.00
_cell.angle_beta   90.00
_cell.angle_gamma   90.00
#
_symmetry.space_group_name_H-M   'P 1'
#
loop_
_entity.id
_entity.type
_entity.pdbx_description
1 polymer ?
#
loop_
_entity_poly.entity_id
_entity_poly.type
_entity_poly.pdbx_seq_one_letter_code
_entity_poly.pdbx_strand_id
1 'polypeptide(L)'
;MLQDADASSIDVLVNEVFAGRKSLGPLGTPDGAQTVKEKLVPGGVYLADVRCPLEGRGSALLSQVAGVFAQEFAHVAYVPEWPDTPKTPGNNLLIATDADIALPKGAVVVK
;
A
#
# COMPACT_ATOMS: atom_id res chain seq x y z
N MET A 1 7.76 -4.23 16.38
CA MET A 1 6.64 -3.34 16.02
C MET A 1 7.15 -2.12 15.28
N LEU A 2 6.37 -1.60 14.35
CA LEU A 2 6.82 -0.46 13.55
C LEU A 2 7.14 0.77 14.40
N GLN A 3 6.33 1.05 15.41
CA GLN A 3 6.56 2.20 16.29
C GLN A 3 7.87 2.10 17.08
N ASP A 4 8.40 0.89 17.23
CA ASP A 4 9.65 0.66 17.96
C ASP A 4 10.88 0.86 17.08
N ALA A 5 10.70 0.97 15.77
CA ALA A 5 11.81 1.20 14.84
C ALA A 5 12.27 2.65 14.91
N ASP A 6 13.57 2.88 14.74
CA ASP A 6 14.11 4.22 14.64
C ASP A 6 13.65 4.90 13.34
N ALA A 7 13.55 6.23 13.36
CA ALA A 7 13.26 6.99 12.15
C ALA A 7 14.36 6.73 11.12
N SER A 8 13.97 6.64 9.84
CA SER A 8 14.88 6.42 8.71
C SER A 8 15.78 5.19 8.89
N SER A 9 15.21 4.09 9.43
CA SER A 9 15.97 2.87 9.69
C SER A 9 15.58 1.70 8.77
N ILE A 10 14.50 1.84 7.98
CA ILE A 10 13.92 0.75 7.19
C ILE A 10 14.03 1.07 5.71
N ASP A 11 14.62 0.16 4.92
CA ASP A 11 14.74 0.31 3.45
C ASP A 11 13.47 -0.12 2.74
N VAL A 12 12.88 -1.25 3.17
CA VAL A 12 11.66 -1.81 2.59
C VAL A 12 10.78 -2.31 3.73
N LEU A 13 9.54 -1.83 3.76
CA LEU A 13 8.54 -2.28 4.74
C LEU A 13 7.45 -3.04 4.01
N VAL A 14 7.17 -4.27 4.43
CA VAL A 14 6.14 -5.13 3.84
C VAL A 14 5.03 -5.36 4.86
N ASN A 15 3.79 -5.23 4.43
CA ASN A 15 2.62 -5.42 5.27
C ASN A 15 1.53 -6.22 4.53
N GLU A 16 0.61 -6.81 5.28
CA GLU A 16 -0.55 -7.51 4.74
C GLU A 16 -1.82 -6.82 5.23
N VAL A 17 -2.79 -6.59 4.33
CA VAL A 17 -4.06 -5.95 4.63
C VAL A 17 -5.18 -6.78 4.05
N PHE A 18 -6.16 -7.16 4.86
CA PHE A 18 -7.29 -8.00 4.44
C PHE A 18 -8.61 -7.24 4.52
N ALA A 19 -9.43 -7.38 3.47
CA ALA A 19 -10.78 -6.82 3.46
C ALA A 19 -11.65 -7.43 4.56
N GLY A 20 -12.51 -6.62 5.16
CA GLY A 20 -13.46 -7.08 6.15
C GLY A 20 -12.89 -7.39 7.52
N ARG A 21 -11.61 -7.12 7.74
CA ARG A 21 -10.96 -7.31 9.04
C ARG A 21 -10.46 -5.98 9.59
N LYS A 22 -10.09 -5.96 10.87
CA LYS A 22 -9.45 -4.81 11.50
C LYS A 22 -8.00 -4.63 11.03
N SER A 23 -7.65 -5.25 9.94
CA SER A 23 -6.32 -5.30 9.37
C SER A 23 -5.82 -3.96 8.85
N LEU A 24 -6.73 -3.02 8.55
CA LEU A 24 -6.30 -1.66 8.23
C LEU A 24 -5.55 -1.06 9.42
N GLY A 25 -6.13 -1.21 10.63
CA GLY A 25 -5.49 -0.74 11.85
C GLY A 25 -4.93 0.66 11.70
N PRO A 26 -3.84 0.97 12.41
CA PRO A 26 -3.21 2.29 12.29
C PRO A 26 -2.61 2.56 10.92
N LEU A 27 -2.16 1.52 10.20
CA LEU A 27 -1.49 1.69 8.91
C LEU A 27 -2.46 2.06 7.78
N GLY A 28 -3.76 1.90 7.99
CA GLY A 28 -4.77 2.32 7.03
C GLY A 28 -5.26 3.75 7.22
N THR A 29 -4.66 4.51 8.13
CA THR A 29 -5.02 5.88 8.44
C THR A 29 -3.92 6.85 8.00
N PRO A 30 -4.22 8.16 7.87
CA PRO A 30 -3.17 9.15 7.60
C PRO A 30 -2.02 9.12 8.61
N ASP A 31 -2.32 8.93 9.88
CA ASP A 31 -1.27 8.82 10.91
C ASP A 31 -0.39 7.58 10.70
N GLY A 32 -1.00 6.47 10.30
CA GLY A 32 -0.26 5.25 9.98
C GLY A 32 0.67 5.43 8.78
N ALA A 33 0.17 6.08 7.72
CA ALA A 33 0.99 6.36 6.54
C ALA A 33 2.17 7.29 6.88
N GLN A 34 1.94 8.30 7.71
CA GLN A 34 3.01 9.18 8.18
C GLN A 34 4.06 8.40 8.98
N THR A 35 3.62 7.48 9.83
CA THR A 35 4.53 6.62 10.60
C THR A 35 5.39 5.77 9.67
N VAL A 36 4.80 5.16 8.65
CA VAL A 36 5.53 4.38 7.66
C VAL A 36 6.60 5.24 6.99
N LYS A 37 6.21 6.42 6.50
CA LYS A 37 7.14 7.32 5.83
C LYS A 37 8.29 7.74 6.74
N GLU A 38 8.00 8.04 8.00
CA GLU A 38 9.00 8.44 8.99
C GLU A 38 10.04 7.35 9.23
N LYS A 39 9.61 6.08 9.24
CA LYS A 39 10.51 4.94 9.51
C LYS A 39 11.33 4.51 8.31
N LEU A 40 10.89 4.85 7.10
CA LEU A 40 11.64 4.52 5.88
C LEU A 40 12.81 5.46 5.68
N VAL A 41 13.92 4.91 5.16
CA VAL A 41 15.03 5.75 4.68
C VAL A 41 14.55 6.60 3.52
N PRO A 42 15.22 7.73 3.19
CA PRO A 42 14.89 8.49 1.97
C PRO A 42 14.96 7.57 0.74
N GLY A 43 13.88 7.53 -0.04
CA GLY A 43 13.78 6.61 -1.18
C GLY A 43 13.39 5.19 -0.80
N GLY A 44 13.10 4.92 0.47
CA GLY A 44 12.61 3.62 0.90
C GLY A 44 11.25 3.28 0.29
N VAL A 45 10.88 1.99 0.32
CA VAL A 45 9.68 1.48 -0.34
C VAL A 45 8.76 0.80 0.67
N TYR A 46 7.47 1.17 0.62
CA TYR A 46 6.42 0.46 1.32
C TYR A 46 5.70 -0.47 0.36
N LEU A 47 5.56 -1.73 0.72
CA LEU A 47 4.83 -2.74 -0.02
C LEU A 47 3.72 -3.30 0.86
N ALA A 48 2.50 -3.31 0.36
CA ALA A 48 1.37 -3.90 1.08
C ALA A 48 0.62 -4.86 0.18
N ASP A 49 0.34 -6.04 0.71
CA ASP A 49 -0.52 -7.01 0.05
C ASP A 49 -1.95 -6.73 0.49
N VAL A 50 -2.74 -6.09 -0.38
CA VAL A 50 -4.11 -5.68 -0.09
C VAL A 50 -5.06 -6.69 -0.71
N ARG A 51 -5.68 -7.52 0.13
CA ARG A 51 -6.57 -8.58 -0.35
C ARG A 51 -8.00 -8.07 -0.45
N CYS A 52 -8.45 -7.85 -1.67
CA CYS A 52 -9.83 -7.46 -1.97
C CYS A 52 -10.11 -7.60 -3.47
N PRO A 53 -11.39 -7.60 -3.88
CA PRO A 53 -11.71 -7.50 -5.31
C PRO A 53 -11.42 -6.08 -5.82
N LEU A 54 -11.28 -5.94 -7.13
CA LEU A 54 -11.12 -4.63 -7.78
C LEU A 54 -12.47 -3.92 -7.96
N GLU A 55 -13.54 -4.69 -8.07
CA GLU A 55 -14.90 -4.17 -8.25
C GLU A 55 -15.87 -4.90 -7.31
N GLY A 56 -16.96 -4.21 -6.97
CA GLY A 56 -18.01 -4.79 -6.15
C GLY A 56 -17.75 -4.66 -4.66
N ARG A 57 -18.35 -5.56 -3.89
CA ARG A 57 -18.31 -5.51 -2.44
C ARG A 57 -16.89 -5.69 -1.91
N GLY A 58 -16.43 -4.76 -1.10
CA GLY A 58 -15.09 -4.78 -0.52
C GLY A 58 -14.01 -4.14 -1.38
N SER A 59 -14.34 -3.71 -2.59
CA SER A 59 -13.35 -3.14 -3.52
C SER A 59 -12.82 -1.78 -3.06
N ALA A 60 -13.53 -1.08 -2.20
CA ALA A 60 -13.10 0.22 -1.70
C ALA A 60 -11.83 0.15 -0.85
N LEU A 61 -11.47 -1.03 -0.32
CA LEU A 61 -10.30 -1.17 0.53
C LEU A 61 -9.02 -0.73 -0.17
N LEU A 62 -8.80 -1.20 -1.39
CA LEU A 62 -7.57 -0.87 -2.14
C LEU A 62 -7.48 0.63 -2.41
N SER A 63 -8.55 1.25 -2.92
CA SER A 63 -8.53 2.68 -3.22
C SER A 63 -8.42 3.52 -1.94
N GLN A 64 -8.99 3.06 -0.84
CA GLN A 64 -8.88 3.76 0.45
C GLN A 64 -7.43 3.76 0.95
N VAL A 65 -6.79 2.60 0.95
CA VAL A 65 -5.39 2.48 1.39
C VAL A 65 -4.47 3.25 0.44
N ALA A 66 -4.65 3.09 -0.87
CA ALA A 66 -3.86 3.81 -1.86
C ALA A 66 -4.01 5.32 -1.71
N GLY A 67 -5.23 5.81 -1.46
CA GLY A 67 -5.48 7.23 -1.26
C GLY A 67 -4.78 7.79 -0.04
N VAL A 68 -4.76 7.03 1.06
CA VAL A 68 -4.06 7.44 2.28
C VAL A 68 -2.56 7.57 2.03
N PHE A 69 -1.96 6.58 1.37
CA PHE A 69 -0.52 6.63 1.08
C PHE A 69 -0.17 7.67 0.01
N ALA A 70 -1.10 7.96 -0.92
CA ALA A 70 -0.89 9.00 -1.92
C ALA A 70 -0.77 10.41 -1.31
N GLN A 71 -1.27 10.61 -0.09
CA GLN A 71 -1.11 11.87 0.62
C GLN A 71 0.31 12.07 1.15
N GLU A 72 1.04 10.97 1.40
CA GLU A 72 2.35 11.00 2.05
C GLU A 72 3.50 10.74 1.09
N PHE A 73 3.27 10.01 0.00
CA PHE A 73 4.34 9.58 -0.91
C PHE A 73 4.17 10.20 -2.27
N ALA A 74 5.30 10.43 -2.96
CA ALA A 74 5.31 11.01 -4.30
C ALA A 74 4.79 10.01 -5.36
N HIS A 75 4.98 8.73 -5.13
CA HIS A 75 4.60 7.69 -6.09
C HIS A 75 3.83 6.59 -5.38
N VAL A 76 2.63 6.30 -5.89
CA VAL A 76 1.78 5.19 -5.40
C VAL A 76 1.22 4.45 -6.61
N ALA A 77 1.37 3.13 -6.60
CA ALA A 77 0.84 2.27 -7.66
C ALA A 77 0.40 0.95 -7.03
N TYR A 78 -0.35 0.15 -7.79
CA TYR A 78 -0.67 -1.21 -7.35
C TYR A 78 -0.62 -2.16 -8.53
N VAL A 79 -0.34 -3.44 -8.22
CA VAL A 79 -0.34 -4.52 -9.22
C VAL A 79 -1.48 -5.47 -8.84
N PRO A 80 -2.58 -5.50 -9.62
CA PRO A 80 -3.69 -6.41 -9.31
C PRO A 80 -3.33 -7.86 -9.62
N GLU A 81 -3.80 -8.78 -8.78
CA GLU A 81 -3.61 -10.20 -9.02
C GLU A 81 -4.53 -10.70 -10.15
N TRP A 82 -5.77 -10.21 -10.16
CA TRP A 82 -6.79 -10.67 -11.11
C TRP A 82 -7.38 -9.53 -11.92
N PRO A 83 -6.58 -8.89 -12.82
CA PRO A 83 -7.09 -7.75 -13.59
C PRO A 83 -8.21 -8.11 -14.56
N ASP A 84 -8.25 -9.36 -15.03
CA ASP A 84 -9.25 -9.81 -16.01
C ASP A 84 -10.54 -10.29 -15.33
N THR A 85 -10.51 -10.52 -14.01
CA THR A 85 -11.69 -10.92 -13.23
C THR A 85 -11.82 -10.02 -12.00
N PRO A 86 -12.22 -8.74 -12.21
CA PRO A 86 -12.11 -7.72 -11.15
C PRO A 86 -13.01 -7.97 -9.94
N LYS A 87 -14.01 -8.83 -10.05
CA LYS A 87 -14.87 -9.18 -8.93
C LYS A 87 -14.32 -10.30 -8.05
N THR A 88 -13.23 -10.95 -8.49
CA THR A 88 -12.58 -12.00 -7.73
C THR A 88 -11.62 -11.39 -6.71
N PRO A 89 -11.76 -11.71 -5.41
CA PRO A 89 -10.80 -11.23 -4.43
C PRO A 89 -9.39 -11.72 -4.74
N GLY A 90 -8.44 -10.82 -4.75
CA GLY A 90 -7.05 -11.14 -5.03
C GLY A 90 -6.11 -10.39 -4.12
N ASN A 91 -4.85 -10.78 -4.16
CA ASN A 91 -3.77 -10.12 -3.44
C ASN A 91 -3.18 -9.04 -4.34
N ASN A 92 -3.57 -7.79 -4.10
CA ASN A 92 -3.11 -6.66 -4.90
C ASN A 92 -1.91 -6.04 -4.21
N LEU A 93 -0.80 -5.92 -4.93
CA LEU A 93 0.43 -5.37 -4.37
C LEU A 93 0.39 -3.85 -4.47
N LEU A 94 0.29 -3.18 -3.33
CA LEU A 94 0.40 -1.72 -3.24
C LEU A 94 1.86 -1.33 -3.05
N ILE A 95 2.31 -0.34 -3.80
CA ILE A 95 3.68 0.18 -3.77
C ILE A 95 3.62 1.67 -3.49
N ALA A 96 4.32 2.12 -2.46
CA ALA A 96 4.41 3.55 -2.13
C ALA A 96 5.87 3.92 -1.87
N THR A 97 6.35 4.97 -2.51
CA THR A 97 7.73 5.41 -2.39
C THR A 97 7.88 6.86 -2.85
N ASP A 98 8.91 7.54 -2.36
CA ASP A 98 9.29 8.86 -2.89
C ASP A 98 10.34 8.74 -4.00
N ALA A 99 10.93 7.56 -4.19
CA ALA A 99 11.93 7.33 -5.23
C ALA A 99 11.26 7.08 -6.57
N ASP A 100 11.93 7.49 -7.64
CA ASP A 100 11.50 7.21 -9.01
C ASP A 100 12.01 5.81 -9.38
N ILE A 101 11.16 4.80 -9.21
CA ILE A 101 11.52 3.41 -9.47
C ILE A 101 10.78 2.87 -10.68
N ALA A 102 11.36 1.85 -11.31
CA ALA A 102 10.69 1.09 -12.37
C ALA A 102 9.61 0.23 -11.76
N LEU A 103 8.37 0.36 -12.26
CA LEU A 103 7.24 -0.42 -11.76
C LEU A 103 7.13 -1.76 -12.47
N PRO A 104 6.62 -2.80 -11.79
CA PRO A 104 6.36 -4.09 -12.44
C PRO A 104 5.38 -3.97 -13.59
N LYS A 105 5.45 -4.91 -14.52
CA LYS A 105 4.46 -5.01 -15.61
C LYS A 105 3.06 -5.21 -15.02
N GLY A 106 2.09 -4.49 -15.55
CA GLY A 106 0.71 -4.56 -15.07
C GLY A 106 0.40 -3.60 -13.94
N ALA A 107 1.36 -2.79 -13.49
CA ALA A 107 1.12 -1.81 -12.43
C ALA A 107 0.15 -0.73 -12.90
N VAL A 108 -0.74 -0.34 -12.00
CA VAL A 108 -1.68 0.76 -12.17
C VAL A 108 -1.21 1.93 -11.33
N VAL A 109 -0.93 3.06 -11.95
CA VAL A 109 -0.40 4.23 -11.25
C VAL A 109 -1.55 4.98 -10.60
N VAL A 110 -1.45 5.23 -9.29
CA VAL A 110 -2.40 6.03 -8.52
C VAL A 110 -1.91 7.48 -8.42
N LYS A 111 -0.60 7.62 -8.27
CA LYS A 111 0.00 8.94 -8.16
C LYS A 111 1.41 8.99 -8.75
#